data_6c61b144aac2da6b4e5bb4d18801d381
#
_entry.id   6c61b144aac2da6b4e5bb4d18801d381
#
_cell.length_a   1.000
_cell.length_b   1.000
_cell.length_c   1.000
_cell.angle_alpha   90.00
_cell.angle_beta   90.00
_cell.angle_gamma   90.00
#
_symmetry.space_group_name_H-M   'P 1'
#
loop_
_entity.id
_entity.type
_entity.pdbx_description
1 polymer ?
#
loop_
_entity_poly.entity_id
_entity_poly.type
_entity_poly.pdbx_seq_one_letter_code
_entity_poly.pdbx_strand_id
1 'polypeptide(L)'
;MDKRTVGQTKLSIDSLGLGGAPLGGNFVNLGYAQAEELIQAAKKMGIGYFDTAPWYGFGRSQRVMGDVLRGSEYILSDKVGRLLAPGPVKNPADFGMVDPLPFHVVYDYSYDGIMRAYEDNLQRLGLDRIDILLVHDIGEFQHGEDHMRHFKNLESGGYRALEELRTAGL
;
A
#
# COMPACT_ATOMS: atom_id res chain seq x y z
N MET A 1 -16.57 8.97 -14.22
CA MET A 1 -15.22 8.99 -14.82
C MET A 1 -15.09 7.80 -15.76
N ASP A 2 -14.25 7.88 -16.81
CA ASP A 2 -14.02 6.73 -17.69
C ASP A 2 -13.37 5.60 -16.91
N LYS A 3 -13.79 4.37 -17.20
CA LYS A 3 -13.24 3.18 -16.54
C LYS A 3 -12.39 2.35 -17.50
N ARG A 4 -11.41 1.65 -16.95
CA ARG A 4 -10.51 0.75 -17.67
C ARG A 4 -10.48 -0.61 -16.99
N THR A 5 -10.65 -1.67 -17.78
CA THR A 5 -10.50 -3.04 -17.26
C THR A 5 -9.03 -3.34 -16.98
N VAL A 6 -8.74 -3.95 -15.83
CA VAL A 6 -7.39 -4.35 -15.45
C VAL A 6 -7.06 -5.70 -16.10
N GLY A 7 -6.26 -5.65 -17.17
CA GLY A 7 -5.84 -6.84 -17.92
C GLY A 7 -7.01 -7.69 -18.38
N GLN A 8 -6.99 -8.99 -18.04
CA GLN A 8 -8.06 -9.95 -18.35
C GLN A 8 -8.98 -10.23 -17.15
N THR A 9 -8.90 -9.41 -16.10
CA THR A 9 -9.74 -9.55 -14.90
C THR A 9 -11.13 -8.95 -15.13
N LYS A 10 -12.03 -9.17 -14.15
CA LYS A 10 -13.34 -8.50 -14.11
C LYS A 10 -13.27 -7.12 -13.44
N LEU A 11 -12.09 -6.75 -12.91
CA LEU A 11 -11.90 -5.51 -12.21
C LEU A 11 -11.83 -4.34 -13.19
N SER A 12 -12.58 -3.28 -12.91
CA SER A 12 -12.59 -2.05 -13.69
C SER A 12 -12.29 -0.86 -12.79
N ILE A 13 -11.21 -0.16 -13.06
CA ILE A 13 -10.74 1.00 -12.30
C ILE A 13 -11.03 2.30 -13.06
N ASP A 14 -11.14 3.40 -12.35
CA ASP A 14 -11.20 4.72 -12.95
C ASP A 14 -9.89 5.04 -13.68
N SER A 15 -9.97 5.80 -14.77
CA SER A 15 -8.80 6.22 -15.54
C SER A 15 -7.87 7.17 -14.79
N LEU A 16 -8.36 7.77 -13.70
CA LEU A 16 -7.62 8.59 -12.75
C LEU A 16 -7.82 8.03 -11.34
N GLY A 17 -6.73 7.82 -10.62
CA GLY A 17 -6.72 7.38 -9.23
C GLY A 17 -6.06 8.40 -8.30
N LEU A 18 -6.30 8.26 -6.99
CA LEU A 18 -5.60 9.03 -5.96
C LEU A 18 -4.49 8.19 -5.33
N GLY A 19 -3.23 8.63 -5.51
CA GLY A 19 -2.07 8.04 -4.83
C GLY A 19 -1.90 8.56 -3.41
N GLY A 20 -1.64 7.64 -2.48
CA GLY A 20 -1.58 7.91 -1.04
C GLY A 20 -0.22 8.33 -0.49
N ALA A 21 0.84 8.41 -1.28
CA ALA A 21 2.17 8.76 -0.77
C ALA A 21 2.21 10.12 -0.04
N PRO A 22 1.62 11.21 -0.57
CA PRO A 22 1.54 12.48 0.16
C PRO A 22 0.75 12.41 1.47
N LEU A 23 -0.26 11.52 1.55
CA LEU A 23 -1.05 11.31 2.77
C LEU A 23 -0.20 10.70 3.91
N GLY A 24 0.87 9.99 3.57
CA GLY A 24 1.87 9.45 4.48
C GLY A 24 2.89 10.46 4.95
N GLY A 25 2.89 11.67 4.41
CA GLY A 25 3.91 12.68 4.71
C GLY A 25 5.11 12.62 3.76
N ASN A 26 5.02 11.94 2.61
CA ASN A 26 6.05 11.98 1.59
C ASN A 26 6.07 13.38 0.96
N PHE A 27 7.20 14.06 1.08
CA PHE A 27 7.49 15.41 0.57
C PHE A 27 6.72 16.57 1.23
N VAL A 28 5.58 16.34 1.84
CA VAL A 28 4.74 17.36 2.47
C VAL A 28 4.08 16.81 3.74
N ASN A 29 4.02 17.62 4.78
CA ASN A 29 3.28 17.22 5.98
C ASN A 29 1.81 17.65 5.88
N LEU A 30 0.97 16.75 5.38
CA LEU A 30 -0.48 16.93 5.48
C LEU A 30 -0.94 16.49 6.87
N GLY A 31 -1.61 17.38 7.60
CA GLY A 31 -2.35 17.00 8.80
C GLY A 31 -3.46 16.00 8.46
N TYR A 32 -3.92 15.22 9.47
CA TYR A 32 -4.98 14.22 9.26
C TYR A 32 -6.22 14.80 8.60
N ALA A 33 -6.72 15.94 9.08
CA ALA A 33 -7.90 16.60 8.53
C ALA A 33 -7.72 17.01 7.05
N GLN A 34 -6.54 17.52 6.70
CA GLN A 34 -6.24 17.88 5.30
C GLN A 34 -6.17 16.65 4.39
N ALA A 35 -5.59 15.54 4.89
CA ALA A 35 -5.54 14.28 4.15
C ALA A 35 -6.96 13.71 3.95
N GLU A 36 -7.81 13.76 4.97
CA GLU A 36 -9.23 13.39 4.88
C GLU A 36 -9.98 14.25 3.87
N GLU A 37 -9.85 15.58 3.95
CA GLU A 37 -10.47 16.51 3.00
C GLU A 37 -10.05 16.22 1.55
N LEU A 38 -8.78 15.90 1.31
CA LEU A 38 -8.27 15.55 -0.01
C LEU A 38 -8.93 14.29 -0.57
N ILE A 39 -9.05 13.23 0.24
CA ILE A 39 -9.71 11.99 -0.17
C ILE A 39 -11.21 12.25 -0.44
N GLN A 40 -11.87 13.01 0.43
CA GLN A 40 -13.29 13.36 0.24
C GLN A 40 -13.49 14.20 -1.02
N ALA A 41 -12.59 15.14 -1.32
CA ALA A 41 -12.64 15.91 -2.56
C ALA A 41 -12.48 15.01 -3.80
N ALA A 42 -11.54 14.07 -3.76
CA ALA A 42 -11.35 13.09 -4.83
C ALA A 42 -12.63 12.25 -5.07
N LYS A 43 -13.25 11.74 -3.99
CA LYS A 43 -14.54 11.03 -4.07
C LYS A 43 -15.64 11.88 -4.69
N LYS A 44 -15.78 13.15 -4.28
CA LYS A 44 -16.76 14.08 -4.85
C LYS A 44 -16.53 14.35 -6.34
N MET A 45 -15.29 14.27 -6.80
CA MET A 45 -14.94 14.38 -8.21
C MET A 45 -15.19 13.07 -9.00
N GLY A 46 -15.65 12.02 -8.35
CA GLY A 46 -15.94 10.71 -8.95
C GLY A 46 -14.72 9.81 -9.07
N ILE A 47 -13.64 10.06 -8.32
CA ILE A 47 -12.48 9.16 -8.20
C ILE A 47 -12.86 8.05 -7.23
N GLY A 48 -12.88 6.80 -7.72
CA GLY A 48 -13.14 5.60 -6.94
C GLY A 48 -11.94 4.66 -6.84
N TYR A 49 -10.80 4.99 -7.48
CA TYR A 49 -9.56 4.21 -7.39
C TYR A 49 -8.53 4.90 -6.51
N PHE A 50 -8.01 4.16 -5.51
CA PHE A 50 -7.06 4.65 -4.51
C PHE A 50 -5.85 3.72 -4.43
N ASP A 51 -4.67 4.27 -4.18
CA ASP A 51 -3.43 3.52 -4.03
C ASP A 51 -2.71 3.92 -2.75
N THR A 52 -2.24 2.95 -1.97
CA THR A 52 -1.46 3.18 -0.76
C THR A 52 -0.33 2.15 -0.59
N ALA A 53 0.42 2.25 0.49
CA ALA A 53 1.46 1.30 0.86
C ALA A 53 1.82 1.40 2.35
N PRO A 54 2.33 0.31 2.96
CA PRO A 54 2.93 0.35 4.29
C PRO A 54 4.05 1.38 4.41
N TRP A 55 4.83 1.54 3.33
CA TRP A 55 5.93 2.51 3.27
C TRP A 55 5.48 3.96 3.49
N TYR A 56 4.29 4.36 3.04
CA TYR A 56 3.86 5.75 3.04
C TYR A 56 3.57 6.27 4.45
N GLY A 57 4.58 6.94 5.02
CA GLY A 57 4.56 7.40 6.40
C GLY A 57 4.52 6.26 7.43
N PHE A 58 5.05 5.09 7.05
CA PHE A 58 5.07 3.87 7.87
C PHE A 58 3.69 3.49 8.40
N GLY A 59 2.71 3.44 7.46
CA GLY A 59 1.32 3.09 7.73
C GLY A 59 0.38 4.26 7.97
N ARG A 60 0.87 5.51 7.99
CA ARG A 60 0.04 6.71 8.18
C ARG A 60 -0.97 6.87 7.04
N SER A 61 -0.52 6.71 5.78
CA SER A 61 -1.40 6.76 4.61
C SER A 61 -2.50 5.72 4.66
N GLN A 62 -2.15 4.47 5.02
CA GLN A 62 -3.14 3.40 5.14
C GLN A 62 -4.23 3.74 6.16
N ARG A 63 -3.85 4.27 7.34
CA ARG A 63 -4.81 4.62 8.40
C ARG A 63 -5.81 5.67 7.94
N VAL A 64 -5.33 6.81 7.43
CA VAL A 64 -6.24 7.88 7.01
C VAL A 64 -7.09 7.45 5.81
N MET A 65 -6.51 6.70 4.87
CA MET A 65 -7.25 6.21 3.71
C MET A 65 -8.34 5.22 4.13
N GLY A 66 -8.01 4.28 5.00
CA GLY A 66 -8.96 3.29 5.50
C GLY A 66 -10.12 3.93 6.27
N ASP A 67 -9.85 4.91 7.13
CA ASP A 67 -10.90 5.62 7.88
C ASP A 67 -11.89 6.35 6.95
N VAL A 68 -11.40 6.95 5.87
CA VAL A 68 -12.26 7.71 4.93
C VAL A 68 -13.00 6.79 3.94
N LEU A 69 -12.41 5.66 3.58
CA LEU A 69 -13.03 4.72 2.63
C LEU A 69 -14.05 3.78 3.28
N ARG A 70 -13.96 3.59 4.60
CA ARG A 70 -14.86 2.66 5.32
C ARG A 70 -16.33 3.00 5.07
N GLY A 71 -17.12 1.97 4.70
CA GLY A 71 -18.54 2.10 4.41
C GLY A 71 -18.88 2.82 3.09
N SER A 72 -17.91 2.99 2.20
CA SER A 72 -18.14 3.53 0.85
C SER A 72 -17.70 2.55 -0.24
N GLU A 73 -18.11 2.81 -1.48
CA GLU A 73 -17.60 2.09 -2.64
C GLU A 73 -16.20 2.60 -3.00
N TYR A 74 -15.26 1.68 -3.19
CA TYR A 74 -13.90 1.98 -3.59
C TYR A 74 -13.26 0.80 -4.33
N ILE A 75 -12.19 1.08 -5.05
CA ILE A 75 -11.18 0.10 -5.46
C ILE A 75 -9.86 0.55 -4.87
N LEU A 76 -9.19 -0.35 -4.17
CA LEU A 76 -7.95 -0.06 -3.45
C LEU A 76 -6.82 -0.96 -3.93
N SER A 77 -5.70 -0.34 -4.32
CA SER A 77 -4.43 -1.03 -4.40
C SER A 77 -3.58 -0.77 -3.15
N ASP A 78 -2.97 -1.82 -2.66
CA ASP A 78 -1.98 -1.74 -1.59
C ASP A 78 -0.78 -2.64 -1.92
N LYS A 79 0.29 -2.55 -1.13
CA LYS A 79 1.55 -3.18 -1.47
C LYS A 79 2.02 -4.15 -0.38
N VAL A 80 2.70 -5.21 -0.81
CA VAL A 80 3.26 -6.26 0.05
C VAL A 80 4.77 -6.39 -0.14
N GLY A 81 5.44 -7.15 0.73
CA GLY A 81 6.90 -7.32 0.73
C GLY A 81 7.62 -6.37 1.67
N ARG A 82 6.90 -5.41 2.27
CA ARG A 82 7.41 -4.51 3.32
C ARG A 82 6.52 -4.62 4.54
N LEU A 83 7.05 -5.20 5.61
CA LEU A 83 6.43 -5.24 6.93
C LEU A 83 6.84 -4.02 7.74
N LEU A 84 6.07 -3.67 8.75
CA LEU A 84 6.39 -2.60 9.68
C LEU A 84 6.65 -3.18 11.07
N ALA A 85 7.84 -2.92 11.60
CA ALA A 85 8.23 -3.29 12.95
C ALA A 85 8.28 -2.05 13.86
N PRO A 86 7.97 -2.18 15.17
CA PRO A 86 8.05 -1.08 16.11
C PRO A 86 9.46 -0.48 16.23
N GLY A 87 9.54 0.82 16.38
CA GLY A 87 10.76 1.59 16.54
C GLY A 87 10.90 2.63 15.42
N PRO A 88 11.14 3.91 15.77
CA PRO A 88 11.28 4.97 14.80
C PRO A 88 12.59 4.85 14.01
N VAL A 89 12.59 5.29 12.77
CA VAL A 89 13.82 5.54 12.02
C VAL A 89 14.56 6.75 12.60
N LYS A 90 15.89 6.73 12.57
CA LYS A 90 16.71 7.80 13.16
C LYS A 90 16.51 9.14 12.44
N ASN A 91 16.39 9.11 11.13
CA ASN A 91 16.24 10.31 10.31
C ASN A 91 15.18 10.05 9.21
N PRO A 92 13.92 10.42 9.46
CA PRO A 92 12.84 10.23 8.48
C PRO A 92 13.08 10.95 7.14
N ALA A 93 13.83 12.05 7.15
CA ALA A 93 14.11 12.81 5.93
C ALA A 93 14.93 12.01 4.90
N ASP A 94 15.76 11.03 5.35
CA ASP A 94 16.51 10.14 4.46
C ASP A 94 15.57 9.26 3.60
N PHE A 95 14.31 9.12 4.03
CA PHE A 95 13.25 8.39 3.34
C PHE A 95 12.25 9.32 2.63
N GLY A 96 12.55 10.63 2.58
CA GLY A 96 11.64 11.64 2.03
C GLY A 96 10.34 11.78 2.80
N MET A 97 10.34 11.47 4.10
CA MET A 97 9.16 11.49 4.95
C MET A 97 9.20 12.62 5.98
N VAL A 98 8.05 13.23 6.22
CA VAL A 98 7.85 14.21 7.27
C VAL A 98 6.87 13.63 8.28
N ASP A 99 7.29 13.51 9.54
CA ASP A 99 6.48 13.03 10.66
C ASP A 99 5.81 11.64 10.41
N PRO A 100 6.58 10.60 10.05
CA PRO A 100 6.03 9.26 9.89
C PRO A 100 5.67 8.64 11.24
N LEU A 101 4.87 7.57 11.22
CA LEU A 101 4.59 6.79 12.42
C LEU A 101 5.89 6.11 12.95
N PRO A 102 5.95 5.77 14.26
CA PRO A 102 7.17 5.26 14.91
C PRO A 102 7.44 3.78 14.59
N PHE A 103 7.58 3.51 13.31
CA PHE A 103 7.91 2.19 12.77
C PHE A 103 9.11 2.28 11.82
N HIS A 104 9.66 1.13 11.47
CA HIS A 104 10.64 0.97 10.40
C HIS A 104 10.28 -0.23 9.55
N VAL A 105 10.81 -0.27 8.33
CA VAL A 105 10.50 -1.35 7.36
C VAL A 105 11.40 -2.56 7.59
N VAL A 106 10.77 -3.74 7.52
CA VAL A 106 11.43 -5.04 7.37
C VAL A 106 11.00 -5.62 6.04
N TYR A 107 11.98 -5.93 5.18
CA TYR A 107 11.71 -6.50 3.86
C TYR A 107 11.56 -8.01 3.95
N ASP A 108 10.40 -8.51 3.57
CA ASP A 108 10.11 -9.95 3.50
C ASP A 108 9.18 -10.26 2.32
N TYR A 109 9.75 -10.87 1.28
CA TYR A 109 9.06 -11.27 0.07
C TYR A 109 8.79 -12.79 0.03
N SER A 110 8.98 -13.49 1.16
CA SER A 110 8.64 -14.90 1.31
C SER A 110 7.12 -15.12 1.32
N TYR A 111 6.70 -16.37 1.30
CA TYR A 111 5.29 -16.75 1.48
C TYR A 111 4.70 -16.15 2.75
N ASP A 112 5.35 -16.39 3.89
CA ASP A 112 4.86 -15.90 5.19
C ASP A 112 4.90 -14.36 5.27
N GLY A 113 5.93 -13.73 4.69
CA GLY A 113 6.05 -12.27 4.61
C GLY A 113 4.92 -11.63 3.79
N ILE A 114 4.54 -12.21 2.67
CA ILE A 114 3.44 -11.71 1.83
C ILE A 114 2.09 -11.89 2.54
N MET A 115 1.81 -13.09 3.11
CA MET A 115 0.57 -13.35 3.85
C MET A 115 0.41 -12.40 5.04
N ARG A 116 1.48 -12.26 5.83
CA ARG A 116 1.50 -11.34 6.96
C ARG A 116 1.34 -9.87 6.53
N ALA A 117 2.00 -9.46 5.44
CA ALA A 117 1.84 -8.09 4.93
C ALA A 117 0.38 -7.79 4.55
N TYR A 118 -0.30 -8.75 3.92
CA TYR A 118 -1.72 -8.63 3.57
C TYR A 118 -2.60 -8.46 4.83
N GLU A 119 -2.45 -9.33 5.83
CA GLU A 119 -3.20 -9.26 7.09
C GLU A 119 -2.93 -7.95 7.85
N ASP A 120 -1.66 -7.56 7.99
CA ASP A 120 -1.25 -6.32 8.64
C ASP A 120 -1.80 -5.08 7.89
N ASN A 121 -1.87 -5.13 6.55
CA ASN A 121 -2.46 -4.06 5.74
C ASN A 121 -3.95 -3.89 6.04
N LEU A 122 -4.72 -4.98 6.05
CA LEU A 122 -6.15 -4.94 6.41
C LEU A 122 -6.36 -4.36 7.80
N GLN A 123 -5.54 -4.76 8.79
CA GLN A 123 -5.61 -4.25 10.16
C GLN A 123 -5.32 -2.74 10.23
N ARG A 124 -4.30 -2.25 9.51
CA ARG A 124 -3.97 -0.83 9.49
C ARG A 124 -5.02 0.02 8.78
N LEU A 125 -5.56 -0.49 7.67
CA LEU A 125 -6.65 0.14 6.92
C LEU A 125 -7.97 0.10 7.71
N GLY A 126 -8.20 -0.93 8.53
CA GLY A 126 -9.50 -1.19 9.12
C GLY A 126 -10.58 -1.44 8.07
N LEU A 127 -10.20 -2.07 6.97
CA LEU A 127 -11.06 -2.48 5.86
C LEU A 127 -11.06 -4.01 5.74
N ASP A 128 -12.06 -4.55 5.07
CA ASP A 128 -12.27 -5.98 4.92
C ASP A 128 -11.73 -6.54 3.60
N ARG A 129 -11.26 -5.68 2.68
CA ARG A 129 -10.69 -6.10 1.40
C ARG A 129 -9.64 -5.13 0.88
N ILE A 130 -8.76 -5.65 0.04
CA ILE A 130 -7.84 -4.93 -0.86
C ILE A 130 -8.05 -5.52 -2.25
N ASP A 131 -8.37 -4.70 -3.24
CA ASP A 131 -8.75 -5.19 -4.58
C ASP A 131 -7.53 -5.53 -5.46
N ILE A 132 -6.39 -4.88 -5.21
CA ILE A 132 -5.14 -5.07 -5.98
C ILE A 132 -3.96 -5.12 -5.02
N LEU A 133 -3.18 -6.21 -5.06
CA LEU A 133 -1.90 -6.31 -4.36
C LEU A 133 -0.73 -6.14 -5.32
N LEU A 134 0.20 -5.27 -4.97
CA LEU A 134 1.43 -5.01 -5.71
C LEU A 134 2.64 -5.42 -4.89
N VAL A 135 3.62 -6.09 -5.52
CA VAL A 135 4.93 -6.32 -4.89
C VAL A 135 5.71 -5.01 -4.91
N HIS A 136 6.07 -4.49 -3.72
CA HIS A 136 6.61 -3.15 -3.58
C HIS A 136 8.11 -3.10 -3.85
N ASP A 137 8.52 -2.38 -4.93
CA ASP A 137 9.89 -2.01 -5.28
C ASP A 137 10.96 -3.06 -4.92
N ILE A 138 10.93 -4.20 -5.60
CA ILE A 138 11.83 -5.33 -5.33
C ILE A 138 13.16 -5.24 -6.11
N GLY A 139 13.30 -4.24 -6.97
CA GLY A 139 14.43 -4.11 -7.89
C GLY A 139 15.72 -3.56 -7.27
N GLU A 140 16.75 -3.49 -8.10
CA GLU A 140 18.10 -3.03 -7.74
C GLU A 140 18.11 -1.60 -7.16
N PHE A 141 17.26 -0.70 -7.68
CA PHE A 141 17.17 0.66 -7.15
C PHE A 141 16.89 0.69 -5.64
N GLN A 142 16.04 -0.22 -5.14
CA GLN A 142 15.66 -0.29 -3.72
C GLN A 142 16.64 -1.10 -2.89
N HIS A 143 17.18 -2.19 -3.44
CA HIS A 143 17.90 -3.21 -2.67
C HIS A 143 19.37 -3.37 -3.05
N GLY A 144 19.86 -2.59 -4.03
CA GLY A 144 21.22 -2.73 -4.51
C GLY A 144 21.54 -4.17 -4.91
N GLU A 145 22.72 -4.66 -4.49
CA GLU A 145 23.18 -6.03 -4.80
C GLU A 145 22.27 -7.14 -4.20
N ASP A 146 21.53 -6.83 -3.15
CA ASP A 146 20.63 -7.77 -2.49
C ASP A 146 19.32 -8.05 -3.26
N HIS A 147 19.01 -7.29 -4.32
CA HIS A 147 17.73 -7.42 -5.04
C HIS A 147 17.47 -8.85 -5.53
N MET A 148 18.49 -9.55 -6.02
CA MET A 148 18.32 -10.93 -6.50
C MET A 148 17.99 -11.92 -5.38
N ARG A 149 18.43 -11.69 -4.15
CA ARG A 149 18.03 -12.49 -2.99
C ARG A 149 16.53 -12.30 -2.70
N HIS A 150 16.01 -11.08 -2.80
CA HIS A 150 14.60 -10.79 -2.62
C HIS A 150 13.75 -11.40 -3.75
N PHE A 151 14.21 -11.32 -4.99
CA PHE A 151 13.54 -12.02 -6.12
C PHE A 151 13.45 -13.52 -5.92
N LYS A 152 14.52 -14.18 -5.45
CA LYS A 152 14.51 -15.61 -5.14
C LYS A 152 13.50 -15.95 -4.03
N ASN A 153 13.37 -15.12 -3.00
CA ASN A 153 12.37 -15.30 -1.95
C ASN A 153 10.95 -15.19 -2.51
N LEU A 154 10.69 -14.18 -3.36
CA LEU A 154 9.40 -14.03 -4.03
C LEU A 154 9.11 -15.23 -4.94
N GLU A 155 10.07 -15.69 -5.73
CA GLU A 155 9.94 -16.82 -6.64
C GLU A 155 9.70 -18.15 -5.89
N SER A 156 10.40 -18.37 -4.78
CA SER A 156 10.30 -19.63 -4.01
C SER A 156 9.01 -19.77 -3.22
N GLY A 157 8.33 -18.66 -2.87
CA GLY A 157 7.14 -18.71 -2.01
C GLY A 157 6.17 -17.55 -2.15
N GLY A 158 6.67 -16.33 -2.34
CA GLY A 158 5.82 -15.14 -2.36
C GLY A 158 4.78 -15.14 -3.48
N TYR A 159 5.13 -15.61 -4.68
CA TYR A 159 4.15 -15.77 -5.77
C TYR A 159 3.05 -16.76 -5.43
N ARG A 160 3.37 -17.84 -4.70
CA ARG A 160 2.35 -18.79 -4.23
C ARG A 160 1.37 -18.12 -3.28
N ALA A 161 1.84 -17.29 -2.34
CA ALA A 161 0.97 -16.55 -1.43
C ALA A 161 0.03 -15.61 -2.20
N LEU A 162 0.54 -14.84 -3.16
CA LEU A 162 -0.27 -13.96 -4.00
C LEU A 162 -1.33 -14.74 -4.81
N GLU A 163 -0.98 -15.90 -5.34
CA GLU A 163 -1.90 -16.74 -6.10
C GLU A 163 -2.99 -17.36 -5.20
N GLU A 164 -2.64 -17.77 -3.98
CA GLU A 164 -3.61 -18.25 -2.99
C GLU A 164 -4.60 -17.16 -2.58
N LEU A 165 -4.12 -15.95 -2.28
CA LEU A 165 -4.97 -14.79 -1.98
C LEU A 165 -5.92 -14.49 -3.14
N ARG A 166 -5.39 -14.41 -4.36
CA ARG A 166 -6.18 -14.18 -5.57
C ARG A 166 -7.26 -15.26 -5.79
N THR A 167 -6.92 -16.52 -5.59
CA THR A 167 -7.82 -17.66 -5.78
C THR A 167 -8.91 -17.70 -4.71
N ALA A 168 -8.58 -17.28 -3.50
CA ALA A 168 -9.55 -17.15 -2.40
C ALA A 168 -10.50 -15.94 -2.58
N GLY A 169 -10.20 -15.04 -3.52
CA GLY A 169 -10.99 -13.83 -3.75
C GLY A 169 -10.73 -12.73 -2.72
N LEU A 170 -9.54 -12.76 -2.13
CA LEU A 170 -9.07 -11.82 -1.10
C LEU A 170 -8.18 -10.75 -1.70
#